data_dcd6118c0cbe37fa936e3f9f51912f6b
#
_entry.id   dcd6118c0cbe37fa936e3f9f51912f6b
#
_cell.length_a   1.000
_cell.length_b   1.000
_cell.length_c   1.000
_cell.angle_alpha   90.00
_cell.angle_beta   90.00
_cell.angle_gamma   90.00
#
_symmetry.space_group_name_H-M   'P 1'
#
loop_
_entity.id
_entity.type
_entity.pdbx_description
1 polymer ?
#
loop_
_entity_poly.entity_id
_entity_poly.type
_entity_poly.pdbx_seq_one_letter_code
_entity_poly.pdbx_strand_id
1 'polypeptide(L)'
;KVLGGSSSINGHLIVRGQREDYDGWRQLGNTGWSFDDVLPYFKRFESSEIGTDEIRGSDGPIHVREPIEQHPLTQIFMDACEEVGIPRNHDYNGETQEGVGFFQYALANGRRMSAARGFLKPAQGRHNLQVLTRALTKSIVIQRGRATGVRFKINGFEREASARCEVILSAGSIASPQILERSGIGDGE
;
A
#
# COMPACT_ATOMS: atom_id res chain seq x y z
N LYS A 1 3.02 14.59 8.13
CA LYS A 1 1.79 14.20 7.42
C LYS A 1 1.83 14.83 6.04
N VAL A 2 1.65 14.03 5.01
CA VAL A 2 1.80 14.42 3.60
C VAL A 2 0.79 13.65 2.74
N LEU A 3 0.37 14.22 1.60
CA LEU A 3 -0.41 13.49 0.61
C LEU A 3 0.40 12.29 0.08
N GLY A 4 -0.25 11.13 -0.01
CA GLY A 4 0.40 9.86 -0.32
C GLY A 4 0.90 9.10 0.91
N GLY A 5 0.81 9.69 2.12
CA GLY A 5 1.16 9.04 3.38
C GLY A 5 2.60 8.50 3.39
N SER A 6 2.79 7.30 3.91
CA SER A 6 4.09 6.63 3.99
C SER A 6 4.77 6.48 2.63
N SER A 7 4.02 6.24 1.55
CA SER A 7 4.59 6.07 0.21
C SER A 7 5.35 7.30 -0.31
N SER A 8 5.12 8.48 0.27
CA SER A 8 5.82 9.72 -0.07
C SER A 8 7.16 9.88 0.65
N ILE A 9 7.43 9.11 1.72
CA ILE A 9 8.59 9.28 2.61
C ILE A 9 9.34 7.98 2.94
N ASN A 10 8.76 6.81 2.68
CA ASN A 10 9.39 5.50 2.94
C ASN A 10 10.59 5.24 2.01
N GLY A 11 11.21 4.07 2.09
CA GLY A 11 12.29 3.63 1.21
C GLY A 11 11.89 3.40 -0.26
N HIS A 12 10.62 3.57 -0.60
CA HIS A 12 9.96 3.28 -1.89
C HIS A 12 10.16 1.86 -2.44
N LEU A 13 10.58 0.94 -1.59
CA LEU A 13 10.67 -0.47 -1.93
C LEU A 13 9.26 -1.07 -2.11
N ILE A 14 9.13 -1.94 -3.09
CA ILE A 14 7.92 -2.73 -3.32
C ILE A 14 8.22 -4.16 -2.91
N VAL A 15 7.59 -4.60 -1.84
CA VAL A 15 7.65 -5.97 -1.34
C VAL A 15 6.22 -6.44 -1.08
N ARG A 16 5.82 -7.53 -1.69
CA ARG A 16 4.54 -8.19 -1.40
C ARG A 16 4.73 -9.14 -0.23
N GLY A 17 3.64 -9.44 0.49
CA GLY A 17 3.62 -10.60 1.38
C GLY A 17 3.76 -11.90 0.60
N GLN A 18 4.18 -12.95 1.25
CA GLN A 18 4.23 -14.30 0.68
C GLN A 18 2.82 -14.88 0.52
N ARG A 19 2.66 -15.92 -0.30
CA ARG A 19 1.38 -16.60 -0.48
C ARG A 19 0.80 -17.06 0.85
N GLU A 20 1.65 -17.58 1.73
CA GLU A 20 1.29 -18.11 3.04
C GLU A 20 0.71 -17.05 3.98
N ASP A 21 1.13 -15.78 3.87
CA ASP A 21 0.59 -14.67 4.66
C ASP A 21 -0.91 -14.49 4.36
N TYR A 22 -1.28 -14.44 3.09
CA TYR A 22 -2.67 -14.22 2.66
C TYR A 22 -3.53 -15.48 2.85
N ASP A 23 -2.98 -16.65 2.54
CA ASP A 23 -3.67 -17.92 2.74
C ASP A 23 -3.90 -18.17 4.24
N GLY A 24 -2.98 -17.74 5.12
CA GLY A 24 -3.15 -17.71 6.56
C GLY A 24 -4.30 -16.80 6.99
N TRP A 25 -4.44 -15.60 6.40
CA TRP A 25 -5.58 -14.73 6.67
C TRP A 25 -6.91 -15.38 6.27
N ARG A 26 -6.96 -16.03 5.10
CA ARG A 26 -8.15 -16.78 4.68
C ARG A 26 -8.50 -17.88 5.65
N GLN A 27 -7.51 -18.65 6.15
CA GLN A 27 -7.71 -19.73 7.13
C GLN A 27 -8.28 -19.21 8.47
N LEU A 28 -7.93 -17.97 8.87
CA LEU A 28 -8.50 -17.29 10.03
C LEU A 28 -9.94 -16.80 9.82
N GLY A 29 -10.58 -17.13 8.68
CA GLY A 29 -11.97 -16.81 8.40
C GLY A 29 -12.18 -15.59 7.48
N ASN A 30 -11.11 -14.97 6.98
CA ASN A 30 -11.20 -13.83 6.07
C ASN A 30 -11.38 -14.33 4.63
N THR A 31 -12.60 -14.72 4.28
CA THR A 31 -12.95 -15.15 2.92
C THR A 31 -12.66 -14.05 1.90
N GLY A 32 -12.04 -14.39 0.76
CA GLY A 32 -11.65 -13.43 -0.27
C GLY A 32 -10.27 -12.78 -0.04
N TRP A 33 -9.48 -13.30 0.91
CA TRP A 33 -8.14 -12.82 1.23
C TRP A 33 -7.04 -13.86 1.00
N SER A 34 -7.29 -14.95 0.25
CA SER A 34 -6.19 -15.82 -0.20
C SER A 34 -5.27 -15.09 -1.16
N PHE A 35 -4.07 -15.61 -1.36
CA PHE A 35 -3.15 -15.03 -2.34
C PHE A 35 -3.79 -14.92 -3.74
N ASP A 36 -4.51 -15.93 -4.18
CA ASP A 36 -5.17 -15.92 -5.47
C ASP A 36 -6.32 -14.90 -5.54
N ASP A 37 -7.01 -14.63 -4.43
CA ASP A 37 -8.04 -13.59 -4.35
C ASP A 37 -7.43 -12.18 -4.45
N VAL A 38 -6.24 -11.95 -3.86
CA VAL A 38 -5.62 -10.61 -3.82
C VAL A 38 -4.67 -10.35 -5.00
N LEU A 39 -4.16 -11.38 -5.67
CA LEU A 39 -3.25 -11.25 -6.81
C LEU A 39 -3.76 -10.34 -7.93
N PRO A 40 -5.04 -10.40 -8.36
CA PRO A 40 -5.57 -9.48 -9.37
C PRO A 40 -5.44 -7.99 -8.96
N TYR A 41 -5.52 -7.69 -7.66
CA TYR A 41 -5.36 -6.33 -7.15
C TYR A 41 -3.89 -5.90 -7.15
N PHE A 42 -2.95 -6.78 -6.83
CA PHE A 42 -1.52 -6.50 -6.98
C PHE A 42 -1.16 -6.23 -8.44
N LYS A 43 -1.64 -7.04 -9.35
CA LYS A 43 -1.43 -6.81 -10.80
C LYS A 43 -2.01 -5.48 -11.26
N ARG A 44 -3.21 -5.13 -10.81
CA ARG A 44 -3.85 -3.85 -11.15
C ARG A 44 -3.19 -2.65 -10.48
N PHE A 45 -2.45 -2.85 -9.39
CA PHE A 45 -1.74 -1.79 -8.67
C PHE A 45 -0.48 -1.34 -9.39
N GLU A 46 0.26 -2.25 -10.03
CA GLU A 46 1.60 -2.01 -10.54
C GLU A 46 1.73 -2.11 -12.06
N SER A 47 2.77 -1.43 -12.55
CA SER A 47 3.34 -1.65 -13.88
C SER A 47 4.80 -2.02 -13.66
N SER A 48 5.10 -3.33 -13.69
CA SER A 48 6.42 -3.89 -13.40
C SER A 48 7.22 -4.08 -14.70
N GLU A 49 8.50 -3.74 -14.65
CA GLU A 49 9.47 -4.09 -15.69
C GLU A 49 10.11 -5.48 -15.45
N ILE A 50 9.69 -6.17 -14.38
CA ILE A 50 10.31 -7.39 -13.85
C ILE A 50 9.23 -8.46 -13.69
N GLY A 51 9.60 -9.73 -13.91
CA GLY A 51 8.73 -10.89 -13.71
C GLY A 51 7.84 -11.21 -14.90
N THR A 52 6.85 -12.07 -14.67
CA THR A 52 5.94 -12.56 -15.71
C THR A 52 4.53 -12.01 -15.55
N ASP A 53 3.78 -11.97 -16.65
CA ASP A 53 2.40 -11.49 -16.67
C ASP A 53 1.43 -12.36 -15.86
N GLU A 54 1.82 -13.57 -15.46
CA GLU A 54 1.00 -14.42 -14.58
C GLU A 54 0.91 -13.83 -13.17
N ILE A 55 2.02 -13.26 -12.65
CA ILE A 55 2.13 -12.80 -11.28
C ILE A 55 2.27 -11.29 -11.19
N ARG A 56 2.95 -10.67 -12.18
CA ARG A 56 3.19 -9.23 -12.18
C ARG A 56 2.18 -8.48 -13.06
N GLY A 57 1.93 -7.22 -12.70
CA GLY A 57 1.10 -6.32 -13.50
C GLY A 57 1.94 -5.46 -14.43
N SER A 58 1.41 -5.16 -15.62
CA SER A 58 2.08 -4.36 -16.65
C SER A 58 1.41 -3.00 -16.94
N ASP A 59 0.22 -2.74 -16.38
CA ASP A 59 -0.62 -1.58 -16.74
C ASP A 59 -1.12 -0.78 -15.53
N GLY A 60 -0.58 -1.04 -14.35
CA GLY A 60 -0.99 -0.33 -13.13
C GLY A 60 -0.32 1.04 -12.96
N PRO A 61 -0.86 1.88 -12.07
CA PRO A 61 -0.38 3.26 -11.88
C PRO A 61 0.96 3.38 -11.15
N ILE A 62 1.44 2.33 -10.50
CA ILE A 62 2.70 2.34 -9.77
C ILE A 62 3.76 1.60 -10.59
N HIS A 63 4.68 2.36 -11.16
CA HIS A 63 5.80 1.78 -11.89
C HIS A 63 6.80 1.16 -10.93
N VAL A 64 7.15 -0.10 -11.19
CA VAL A 64 8.09 -0.91 -10.40
C VAL A 64 9.28 -1.31 -11.26
N ARG A 65 10.48 -1.04 -10.79
CA ARG A 65 11.72 -1.34 -11.50
C ARG A 65 12.88 -1.55 -10.54
N GLU A 66 13.93 -2.17 -11.02
CA GLU A 66 15.23 -2.23 -10.35
C GLU A 66 15.94 -0.86 -10.34
N PRO A 67 16.98 -0.70 -9.50
CA PRO A 67 17.79 0.51 -9.50
C PRO A 67 18.46 0.72 -10.88
N ILE A 68 18.46 1.96 -11.36
CA ILE A 68 19.08 2.34 -12.64
C ILE A 68 20.60 2.18 -12.55
N GLU A 69 21.17 2.55 -11.42
CA GLU A 69 22.59 2.42 -11.13
C GLU A 69 22.80 1.27 -10.14
N GLN A 70 23.57 0.29 -10.56
CA GLN A 70 23.94 -0.87 -9.76
C GLN A 70 25.39 -0.74 -9.32
N HIS A 71 25.61 -0.58 -8.02
CA HIS A 71 26.97 -0.44 -7.50
C HIS A 71 27.71 -1.78 -7.60
N PRO A 72 28.98 -1.82 -8.08
CA PRO A 72 29.73 -3.07 -8.23
C PRO A 72 29.82 -3.92 -6.97
N LEU A 73 29.93 -3.31 -5.78
CA LEU A 73 29.95 -4.04 -4.53
C LEU A 73 28.66 -4.82 -4.25
N THR A 74 27.51 -4.37 -4.78
CA THR A 74 26.27 -5.11 -4.63
C THR A 74 26.32 -6.42 -5.43
N GLN A 75 26.90 -6.39 -6.60
CA GLN A 75 27.12 -7.59 -7.40
C GLN A 75 28.04 -8.59 -6.66
N ILE A 76 29.18 -8.10 -6.16
CA ILE A 76 30.13 -8.93 -5.39
C ILE A 76 29.44 -9.52 -4.15
N PHE A 77 28.61 -8.76 -3.46
CA PHE A 77 27.82 -9.28 -2.33
C PHE A 77 26.86 -10.40 -2.74
N MET A 78 26.17 -10.23 -3.86
CA MET A 78 25.26 -11.27 -4.37
C MET A 78 26.01 -12.52 -4.82
N ASP A 79 27.20 -12.36 -5.43
CA ASP A 79 28.07 -13.49 -5.79
C ASP A 79 28.51 -14.28 -4.54
N ALA A 80 28.93 -13.56 -3.49
CA ALA A 80 29.28 -14.17 -2.21
C ALA A 80 28.09 -14.89 -1.52
N CYS A 81 26.87 -14.39 -1.69
CA CYS A 81 25.65 -15.08 -1.22
C CYS A 81 25.44 -16.40 -1.95
N GLU A 82 25.66 -16.44 -3.27
CA GLU A 82 25.56 -17.68 -4.04
C GLU A 82 26.63 -18.72 -3.63
N GLU A 83 27.86 -18.28 -3.35
CA GLU A 83 28.92 -19.15 -2.85
C GLU A 83 28.57 -19.87 -1.53
N VAL A 84 27.74 -19.25 -0.69
CA VAL A 84 27.26 -19.85 0.58
C VAL A 84 25.89 -20.53 0.44
N GLY A 85 25.37 -20.69 -0.78
CA GLY A 85 24.17 -21.44 -1.08
C GLY A 85 22.86 -20.64 -1.04
N ILE A 86 22.92 -19.31 -0.99
CA ILE A 86 21.74 -18.44 -1.12
C ILE A 86 21.49 -18.19 -2.61
N PRO A 87 20.35 -18.65 -3.18
CA PRO A 87 20.11 -18.53 -4.63
C PRO A 87 19.89 -17.07 -5.04
N ARG A 88 20.24 -16.74 -6.28
CA ARG A 88 19.81 -15.48 -6.88
C ARG A 88 18.31 -15.49 -7.11
N ASN A 89 17.69 -14.38 -6.76
CA ASN A 89 16.29 -14.14 -7.03
C ASN A 89 16.12 -12.77 -7.73
N HIS A 90 15.76 -12.82 -9.01
CA HIS A 90 15.53 -11.62 -9.82
C HIS A 90 14.15 -11.00 -9.59
N ASP A 91 13.20 -11.77 -9.01
CA ASP A 91 11.87 -11.28 -8.68
C ASP A 91 11.34 -11.88 -7.38
N TYR A 92 11.73 -11.28 -6.27
CA TYR A 92 11.25 -11.68 -4.94
C TYR A 92 9.75 -11.35 -4.69
N ASN A 93 9.09 -10.68 -5.64
CA ASN A 93 7.63 -10.50 -5.66
C ASN A 93 6.94 -11.51 -6.63
N GLY A 94 7.72 -12.45 -7.19
CA GLY A 94 7.26 -13.53 -8.06
C GLY A 94 6.75 -14.74 -7.26
N GLU A 95 7.07 -15.94 -7.77
CA GLU A 95 6.62 -17.20 -7.16
C GLU A 95 7.33 -17.51 -5.84
N THR A 96 8.59 -17.11 -5.69
CA THR A 96 9.41 -17.32 -4.50
C THR A 96 9.98 -16.01 -4.02
N GLN A 97 10.05 -15.84 -2.70
CA GLN A 97 10.63 -14.64 -2.09
C GLN A 97 12.07 -14.85 -1.62
N GLU A 98 12.46 -16.09 -1.36
CA GLU A 98 13.82 -16.42 -0.88
C GLU A 98 14.89 -16.15 -1.92
N GLY A 99 16.05 -15.69 -1.45
CA GLY A 99 17.22 -15.45 -2.28
C GLY A 99 17.82 -14.07 -2.08
N VAL A 100 18.82 -13.76 -2.93
CA VAL A 100 19.49 -12.46 -2.98
C VAL A 100 19.25 -11.80 -4.34
N GLY A 101 18.90 -10.53 -4.34
CA GLY A 101 18.62 -9.77 -5.55
C GLY A 101 18.60 -8.26 -5.30
N PHE A 102 18.44 -7.49 -6.36
CA PHE A 102 18.23 -6.06 -6.24
C PHE A 102 16.84 -5.73 -5.70
N PHE A 103 16.76 -4.69 -4.90
CA PHE A 103 15.46 -4.16 -4.50
C PHE A 103 14.69 -3.59 -5.69
N GLN A 104 13.39 -3.81 -5.66
CA GLN A 104 12.46 -3.25 -6.62
C GLN A 104 11.84 -1.96 -6.05
N TYR A 105 11.84 -0.91 -6.83
CA TYR A 105 11.45 0.44 -6.39
C TYR A 105 10.21 0.93 -7.10
N ALA A 106 9.32 1.60 -6.36
CA ALA A 106 8.26 2.42 -6.93
C ALA A 106 8.87 3.71 -7.53
N LEU A 107 9.28 3.64 -8.80
CA LEU A 107 10.08 4.66 -9.45
C LEU A 107 9.65 4.86 -10.91
N ALA A 108 9.42 6.11 -11.32
CA ALA A 108 9.21 6.48 -12.71
C ALA A 108 9.95 7.77 -13.07
N ASN A 109 10.66 7.77 -14.18
CA ASN A 109 11.41 8.95 -14.68
C ASN A 109 12.33 9.55 -13.60
N GLY A 110 13.09 8.71 -12.90
CA GLY A 110 14.00 9.12 -11.84
C GLY A 110 13.31 9.68 -10.58
N ARG A 111 12.00 9.51 -10.43
CA ARG A 111 11.24 10.05 -9.30
C ARG A 111 10.37 9.00 -8.65
N ARG A 112 10.27 9.08 -7.33
CA ARG A 112 9.37 8.25 -6.51
C ARG A 112 7.94 8.24 -7.05
N MET A 113 7.34 7.06 -7.19
CA MET A 113 5.92 6.85 -7.46
C MET A 113 5.18 6.63 -6.14
N SER A 114 4.78 7.71 -5.48
CA SER A 114 3.92 7.64 -4.30
C SER A 114 2.45 7.40 -4.69
N ALA A 115 1.63 6.95 -3.74
CA ALA A 115 0.18 6.83 -3.93
C ALA A 115 -0.48 8.16 -4.35
N ALA A 116 0.04 9.30 -3.85
CA ALA A 116 -0.43 10.61 -4.32
C ALA A 116 -0.13 10.82 -5.81
N ARG A 117 0.99 10.32 -6.29
CA ARG A 117 1.41 10.51 -7.67
C ARG A 117 0.74 9.52 -8.63
N GLY A 118 0.64 8.25 -8.22
CA GLY A 118 0.03 7.20 -9.02
C GLY A 118 -1.49 7.25 -9.06
N PHE A 119 -2.13 7.61 -7.95
CA PHE A 119 -3.60 7.55 -7.84
C PHE A 119 -4.26 8.92 -7.71
N LEU A 120 -3.78 9.76 -6.79
CA LEU A 120 -4.47 11.03 -6.51
C LEU A 120 -4.28 12.05 -7.64
N LYS A 121 -3.06 12.24 -8.11
CA LYS A 121 -2.77 13.23 -9.14
C LYS A 121 -3.57 13.03 -10.44
N PRO A 122 -3.69 11.82 -11.00
CA PRO A 122 -4.54 11.57 -12.16
C PRO A 122 -6.03 11.83 -11.92
N ALA A 123 -6.48 11.70 -10.66
CA ALA A 123 -7.88 11.88 -10.29
C ALA A 123 -8.26 13.32 -9.90
N GLN A 124 -7.29 14.22 -9.69
CA GLN A 124 -7.54 15.58 -9.17
C GLN A 124 -8.50 16.43 -10.03
N GLY A 125 -8.59 16.15 -11.33
CA GLY A 125 -9.52 16.85 -12.22
C GLY A 125 -10.97 16.34 -12.17
N ARG A 126 -11.27 15.31 -11.39
CA ARG A 126 -12.63 14.75 -11.29
C ARG A 126 -13.51 15.65 -10.45
N HIS A 127 -14.67 16.06 -10.99
CA HIS A 127 -15.64 16.93 -10.29
C HIS A 127 -16.25 16.27 -9.05
N ASN A 128 -16.21 14.95 -8.95
CA ASN A 128 -16.73 14.18 -7.82
C ASN A 128 -15.66 13.82 -6.78
N LEU A 129 -14.43 14.36 -6.89
CA LEU A 129 -13.36 14.18 -5.92
C LEU A 129 -13.08 15.49 -5.20
N GLN A 130 -13.21 15.48 -3.87
CA GLN A 130 -12.78 16.57 -3.01
C GLN A 130 -11.70 16.10 -2.04
N VAL A 131 -10.57 16.78 -2.01
CA VAL A 131 -9.44 16.49 -1.12
C VAL A 131 -9.32 17.59 -0.09
N LEU A 132 -9.57 17.27 1.19
CA LEU A 132 -9.41 18.17 2.31
C LEU A 132 -8.09 17.87 3.01
N THR A 133 -7.13 18.78 2.89
CA THR A 133 -5.87 18.72 3.65
C THR A 133 -6.00 19.46 4.98
N ARG A 134 -5.08 19.19 5.93
CA ARG A 134 -5.10 19.73 7.30
C ARG A 134 -6.41 19.45 8.05
N ALA A 135 -7.16 18.46 7.62
CA ALA A 135 -8.36 17.96 8.28
C ALA A 135 -7.96 16.82 9.23
N LEU A 136 -8.01 17.07 10.52
CA LEU A 136 -7.70 16.07 11.55
C LEU A 136 -8.96 15.28 11.88
N THR A 137 -9.04 14.03 11.41
CA THR A 137 -10.14 13.13 11.74
C THR A 137 -10.14 12.84 13.25
N LYS A 138 -11.30 12.98 13.88
CA LYS A 138 -11.53 12.76 15.31
C LYS A 138 -12.17 11.40 15.56
N SER A 139 -13.25 11.10 14.85
CA SER A 139 -14.02 9.87 14.99
C SER A 139 -14.86 9.60 13.75
N ILE A 140 -15.32 8.36 13.63
CA ILE A 140 -16.36 7.95 12.70
C ILE A 140 -17.72 8.20 13.37
N VAL A 141 -18.68 8.69 12.61
CA VAL A 141 -20.06 8.83 13.08
C VAL A 141 -20.78 7.52 12.85
N ILE A 142 -21.24 6.89 13.93
CA ILE A 142 -21.96 5.62 13.86
C ILE A 142 -23.40 5.85 14.32
N GLN A 143 -24.35 5.42 13.49
CA GLN A 143 -25.77 5.49 13.79
C GLN A 143 -26.41 4.13 13.52
N ARG A 144 -27.03 3.56 14.53
CA ARG A 144 -27.71 2.24 14.44
C ARG A 144 -26.79 1.15 13.86
N GLY A 145 -25.53 1.10 14.31
CA GLY A 145 -24.54 0.11 13.85
C GLY A 145 -23.93 0.36 12.48
N ARG A 146 -24.22 1.51 11.83
CA ARG A 146 -23.69 1.87 10.51
C ARG A 146 -22.79 3.10 10.59
N ALA A 147 -21.67 3.09 9.90
CA ALA A 147 -20.85 4.27 9.67
C ALA A 147 -21.55 5.22 8.69
N THR A 148 -21.91 6.41 9.15
CA THR A 148 -22.69 7.41 8.40
C THR A 148 -21.92 8.67 8.09
N GLY A 149 -20.67 8.79 8.57
CA GLY A 149 -19.84 9.96 8.32
C GLY A 149 -18.58 9.98 9.17
N VAL A 150 -17.88 11.11 9.12
CA VAL A 150 -16.68 11.37 9.89
C VAL A 150 -16.72 12.73 10.54
N ARG A 151 -16.24 12.85 11.79
CA ARG A 151 -15.97 14.13 12.46
C ARG A 151 -14.50 14.48 12.33
N PHE A 152 -14.21 15.69 11.95
CA PHE A 152 -12.86 16.18 11.78
C PHE A 152 -12.72 17.64 12.20
N LYS A 153 -11.48 18.05 12.50
CA LYS A 153 -11.15 19.44 12.82
C LYS A 153 -10.34 20.04 11.67
N ILE A 154 -10.77 21.19 11.16
CA ILE A 154 -10.06 21.94 10.13
C ILE A 154 -10.09 23.44 10.49
N ASN A 155 -8.94 24.09 10.38
CA ASN A 155 -8.78 25.52 10.74
C ASN A 155 -9.30 25.86 12.15
N GLY A 156 -9.15 24.96 13.12
CA GLY A 156 -9.63 25.17 14.49
C GLY A 156 -11.10 24.78 14.74
N PHE A 157 -11.91 24.60 13.71
CA PHE A 157 -13.34 24.31 13.80
C PHE A 157 -13.63 22.82 13.61
N GLU A 158 -14.57 22.31 14.37
CA GLU A 158 -15.12 20.97 14.15
C GLU A 158 -16.10 20.98 12.99
N ARG A 159 -16.04 19.92 12.17
CA ARG A 159 -16.87 19.69 11.01
C ARG A 159 -17.28 18.24 10.95
N GLU A 160 -18.36 17.97 10.25
CA GLU A 160 -18.82 16.63 9.95
C GLU A 160 -19.04 16.49 8.44
N ALA A 161 -18.64 15.35 7.90
CA ALA A 161 -18.94 14.97 6.52
C ALA A 161 -19.75 13.67 6.55
N SER A 162 -20.91 13.69 5.90
CA SER A 162 -21.81 12.53 5.81
C SER A 162 -21.40 11.61 4.67
N ALA A 163 -21.51 10.32 4.87
CA ALA A 163 -21.29 9.29 3.86
C ALA A 163 -22.61 8.64 3.47
N ARG A 164 -22.91 8.58 2.18
CA ARG A 164 -24.11 7.92 1.64
C ARG A 164 -23.93 6.40 1.53
N CYS A 165 -22.74 5.97 1.16
CA CYS A 165 -22.42 4.56 0.94
C CYS A 165 -21.58 4.00 2.08
N GLU A 166 -20.34 4.46 2.24
CA GLU A 166 -19.37 3.90 3.18
C GLU A 166 -18.35 4.93 3.66
N VAL A 167 -17.66 4.60 4.74
CA VAL A 167 -16.50 5.31 5.25
C VAL A 167 -15.29 4.40 5.15
N ILE A 168 -14.28 4.80 4.36
CA ILE A 168 -13.04 4.05 4.19
C ILE A 168 -12.00 4.63 5.14
N LEU A 169 -11.54 3.82 6.10
CA LEU A 169 -10.52 4.20 7.06
C LEU A 169 -9.14 3.69 6.62
N SER A 170 -8.29 4.60 6.18
CA SER A 170 -6.91 4.30 5.73
C SER A 170 -5.90 5.28 6.36
N ALA A 171 -6.01 5.47 7.68
CA ALA A 171 -5.22 6.45 8.41
C ALA A 171 -3.83 5.95 8.86
N GLY A 172 -3.47 4.72 8.48
CA GLY A 172 -2.24 4.02 8.85
C GLY A 172 -2.41 3.15 10.09
N SER A 173 -1.42 2.31 10.36
CA SER A 173 -1.45 1.26 11.41
C SER A 173 -1.61 1.81 12.83
N ILE A 174 -1.20 3.04 13.09
CA ILE A 174 -1.33 3.69 14.40
C ILE A 174 -2.64 4.48 14.49
N ALA A 175 -2.95 5.30 13.47
CA ALA A 175 -4.08 6.21 13.58
C ALA A 175 -5.43 5.54 13.30
N SER A 176 -5.48 4.47 12.49
CA SER A 176 -6.74 3.76 12.23
C SER A 176 -7.32 3.13 13.50
N PRO A 177 -6.58 2.33 14.30
CA PRO A 177 -7.07 1.84 15.57
C PRO A 177 -7.52 2.95 16.53
N GLN A 178 -6.73 4.02 16.67
CA GLN A 178 -7.10 5.15 17.52
C GLN A 178 -8.41 5.81 17.11
N ILE A 179 -8.67 5.93 15.81
CA ILE A 179 -9.93 6.50 15.31
C ILE A 179 -11.09 5.55 15.61
N LEU A 180 -10.89 4.23 15.46
CA LEU A 180 -11.91 3.22 15.80
C LEU A 180 -12.25 3.27 17.29
N GLU A 181 -11.27 3.23 18.19
CA GLU A 181 -11.48 3.33 19.63
C GLU A 181 -12.22 4.60 20.03
N ARG A 182 -11.80 5.76 19.48
CA ARG A 182 -12.48 7.06 19.70
C ARG A 182 -13.90 7.10 19.15
N SER A 183 -14.24 6.17 18.28
CA SER A 183 -15.57 6.01 17.68
C SER A 183 -16.43 4.98 18.42
N GLY A 184 -15.91 4.38 19.51
CA GLY A 184 -16.57 3.34 20.29
C GLY A 184 -16.53 1.96 19.62
N ILE A 185 -15.53 1.72 18.76
CA ILE A 185 -15.30 0.42 18.11
C ILE A 185 -13.99 -0.16 18.65
N GLY A 186 -14.05 -1.32 19.24
CA GLY A 186 -12.96 -2.02 19.88
C GLY A 186 -13.29 -2.41 21.31
N ASP A 187 -12.32 -3.04 21.98
CA ASP A 187 -12.41 -3.34 23.41
C ASP A 187 -12.36 -2.03 24.21
N GLY A 188 -13.38 -1.77 24.98
CA GLY A 188 -13.56 -0.53 25.73
C GLY A 188 -13.07 -0.59 27.18
N GLU A 189 -12.08 -1.47 27.50
CA GLU A 189 -11.42 -1.52 28.82
C GLU A 189 -10.24 -0.54 28.93
#